data_1109ad571dc9a2c73f860a250eb29dd7
#
_entry.id   1109ad571dc9a2c73f860a250eb29dd7
#
_cell.length_a   1.000
_cell.length_b   1.000
_cell.length_c   1.000
_cell.angle_alpha   90.00
_cell.angle_beta   90.00
_cell.angle_gamma   90.00
#
_symmetry.space_group_name_H-M   'P 1'
#
loop_
_entity.id
_entity.type
_entity.pdbx_description
1 polymer ?
#
loop_
_entity_poly.entity_id
_entity_poly.type
_entity_poly.pdbx_seq_one_letter_code
_entity_poly.pdbx_strand_id
1 'polypeptide(L)'
;PPEHRMLELSLSWLGLGPVAASPWLLLLLVRASWLLARVLTWTYTSYNNSRCLRCFPQPPICNWFFGHLAPPSMEQGLSKVTQLVTNYPHGYLMCMGPIIPQVIFCHPDLIRIIASASAAIAPKDMVFYGFLKPWLGDGLLLSAGDKWSRHRRMLTPAFHFNILKPYMKIFTKSSDIMHAKWQRLIKEGHTHLDLFEHISLMTLDSLQKCIFSYDSNYILNCCIFMLSSCRKPSDYITQIFLHMDFLYYLTPDGWCFHRVCCLVHYFTDAIIQERRCTLPKEDTDDFLKEKEKTNTLDFIDVLLLTKDEDGKGLSEKDIRAEADTFMFEGHDNTASGLSWVLYNLAKHPEYQERCRQEVQELLKDRESKQIEWDDLAQLPFLTMFIKESLQLHPSVTVISRCCTQDIMLPDGRVSPKGVICLISIFGTHHNPSVWPDPEVMPPPLYDPLHFEPANIKGRSPMAFIPFSVGPRNCIRQTFAMSEMKVVLALTLLRFRVLPDEEEPRRKPVLILRTEGGLWLRMELLSTEQQ
;
A
#
# COMPACT_ATOMS: atom_id res chain seq x y z
N PRO A 1 60.92 -7.64 1.18
CA PRO A 1 59.78 -8.49 0.90
C PRO A 1 59.28 -9.03 2.24
N PRO A 2 58.00 -8.87 2.59
CA PRO A 2 57.48 -9.42 3.83
C PRO A 2 57.35 -10.93 3.68
N GLU A 3 58.05 -11.66 4.55
CA GLU A 3 57.91 -13.10 4.72
C GLU A 3 56.46 -13.42 5.11
N HIS A 4 55.74 -14.09 4.22
CA HIS A 4 54.45 -14.71 4.53
C HIS A 4 54.71 -15.85 5.52
N ARG A 5 54.46 -15.62 6.82
CA ARG A 5 54.40 -16.68 7.82
C ARG A 5 53.28 -17.64 7.45
N MET A 6 53.62 -18.80 6.98
CA MET A 6 52.71 -19.92 6.81
C MET A 6 52.38 -20.52 8.17
N LEU A 7 51.12 -20.63 8.50
CA LEU A 7 50.65 -21.33 9.70
C LEU A 7 50.61 -22.82 9.40
N GLU A 8 51.42 -23.60 10.11
CA GLU A 8 51.40 -25.06 10.09
C GLU A 8 50.25 -25.55 10.98
N LEU A 9 49.23 -26.14 10.37
CA LEU A 9 48.17 -26.86 11.08
C LEU A 9 48.52 -28.37 11.10
N SER A 10 48.77 -28.91 12.27
CA SER A 10 48.99 -30.33 12.48
C SER A 10 47.64 -31.06 12.56
N LEU A 11 47.30 -31.82 11.52
CA LEU A 11 46.14 -32.71 11.45
C LEU A 11 46.54 -34.19 11.70
N SER A 12 47.51 -34.40 12.58
CA SER A 12 48.11 -35.71 12.86
C SER A 12 47.11 -36.79 13.32
N TRP A 13 45.99 -36.40 13.92
CA TRP A 13 44.94 -37.34 14.34
C TRP A 13 44.06 -37.87 13.20
N LEU A 14 44.09 -37.24 12.01
CA LEU A 14 43.43 -37.67 10.78
C LEU A 14 44.39 -38.39 9.82
N GLY A 15 45.65 -38.69 10.22
CA GLY A 15 46.64 -39.33 9.37
C GLY A 15 47.11 -38.48 8.18
N LEU A 16 46.84 -37.18 8.20
CA LEU A 16 47.27 -36.22 7.19
C LEU A 16 48.54 -35.49 7.64
N GLY A 17 49.52 -35.44 6.76
CA GLY A 17 50.74 -34.70 7.01
C GLY A 17 50.53 -33.18 7.17
N PRO A 18 51.56 -32.41 7.61
CA PRO A 18 51.45 -30.98 7.82
C PRO A 18 51.05 -30.27 6.50
N VAL A 19 49.89 -29.65 6.47
CA VAL A 19 49.43 -28.86 5.33
C VAL A 19 49.80 -27.39 5.57
N ALA A 20 50.76 -26.90 4.80
CA ALA A 20 51.12 -25.49 4.78
C ALA A 20 50.00 -24.71 4.08
N ALA A 21 49.08 -24.11 4.86
CA ALA A 21 47.97 -23.34 4.32
C ALA A 21 48.29 -21.85 4.35
N SER A 22 48.12 -21.19 3.21
CA SER A 22 48.10 -19.73 3.13
C SER A 22 47.03 -19.16 4.04
N PRO A 23 47.28 -18.06 4.80
CA PRO A 23 46.27 -17.38 5.62
C PRO A 23 44.97 -17.05 4.83
N TRP A 24 45.11 -16.78 3.56
CA TRP A 24 43.97 -16.55 2.66
C TRP A 24 43.13 -17.81 2.41
N LEU A 25 43.79 -18.97 2.29
CA LEU A 25 43.07 -20.24 2.13
C LEU A 25 42.30 -20.60 3.39
N LEU A 26 42.86 -20.36 4.57
CA LEU A 26 42.18 -20.56 5.86
C LEU A 26 40.95 -19.62 5.99
N LEU A 27 41.08 -18.34 5.63
CA LEU A 27 39.99 -17.41 5.63
C LEU A 27 38.86 -17.83 4.65
N LEU A 28 39.22 -18.32 3.47
CA LEU A 28 38.27 -18.84 2.50
C LEU A 28 37.55 -20.09 3.03
N LEU A 29 38.26 -21.02 3.64
CA LEU A 29 37.70 -22.23 4.25
C LEU A 29 36.75 -21.89 5.42
N VAL A 30 37.13 -20.95 6.30
CA VAL A 30 36.28 -20.48 7.39
C VAL A 30 35.01 -19.83 6.84
N ARG A 31 35.12 -18.97 5.83
CA ARG A 31 33.96 -18.35 5.18
C ARG A 31 33.09 -19.38 4.49
N ALA A 32 33.65 -20.33 3.76
CA ALA A 32 32.93 -21.41 3.11
C ALA A 32 32.19 -22.31 4.11
N SER A 33 32.88 -22.68 5.21
CA SER A 33 32.28 -23.48 6.30
C SER A 33 31.15 -22.73 6.99
N TRP A 34 31.33 -21.44 7.25
CA TRP A 34 30.29 -20.58 7.82
C TRP A 34 29.07 -20.47 6.88
N LEU A 35 29.33 -20.26 5.58
CA LEU A 35 28.28 -20.19 4.56
C LEU A 35 27.51 -21.52 4.47
N LEU A 36 28.25 -22.64 4.44
CA LEU A 36 27.66 -23.99 4.43
C LEU A 36 26.79 -24.23 5.66
N ALA A 37 27.26 -23.89 6.86
CA ALA A 37 26.49 -23.99 8.09
C ALA A 37 25.22 -23.15 8.04
N ARG A 38 25.29 -21.93 7.50
CA ARG A 38 24.11 -21.06 7.29
C ARG A 38 23.12 -21.69 6.33
N VAL A 39 23.57 -22.21 5.20
CA VAL A 39 22.72 -22.90 4.21
C VAL A 39 22.06 -24.14 4.82
N LEU A 40 22.82 -24.98 5.53
CA LEU A 40 22.29 -26.17 6.21
C LEU A 40 21.27 -25.81 7.30
N THR A 41 21.53 -24.81 8.10
CA THR A 41 20.59 -24.33 9.12
C THR A 41 19.32 -23.81 8.46
N TRP A 42 19.45 -23.03 7.41
CA TRP A 42 18.30 -22.49 6.67
C TRP A 42 17.47 -23.60 6.01
N THR A 43 18.10 -24.56 5.33
CA THR A 43 17.40 -25.71 4.73
C THR A 43 16.70 -26.58 5.75
N TYR A 44 17.35 -26.81 6.92
CA TYR A 44 16.74 -27.55 8.02
C TYR A 44 15.51 -26.82 8.58
N THR A 45 15.62 -25.51 8.83
CA THR A 45 14.50 -24.69 9.31
C THR A 45 13.37 -24.67 8.29
N SER A 46 13.68 -24.48 7.01
CA SER A 46 12.70 -24.49 5.92
C SER A 46 11.98 -25.85 5.81
N TYR A 47 12.71 -26.95 5.95
CA TYR A 47 12.14 -28.29 5.95
C TYR A 47 11.18 -28.50 7.15
N ASN A 48 11.59 -28.09 8.36
CA ASN A 48 10.74 -28.20 9.54
C ASN A 48 9.48 -27.32 9.41
N ASN A 49 9.62 -26.08 8.96
CA ASN A 49 8.49 -25.21 8.69
C ASN A 49 7.54 -25.84 7.67
N SER A 50 8.07 -26.39 6.59
CA SER A 50 7.26 -27.08 5.58
C SER A 50 6.51 -28.30 6.14
N ARG A 51 7.09 -29.02 7.10
CA ARG A 51 6.40 -30.11 7.80
C ARG A 51 5.25 -29.60 8.67
N CYS A 52 5.48 -28.54 9.45
CA CYS A 52 4.45 -27.92 10.28
C CYS A 52 3.29 -27.37 9.44
N LEU A 53 3.62 -26.85 8.23
CA LEU A 53 2.64 -26.26 7.33
C LEU A 53 1.81 -27.27 6.52
N ARG A 54 2.09 -28.55 6.60
CA ARG A 54 1.30 -29.61 5.91
C ARG A 54 -0.16 -29.67 6.37
N CYS A 55 -0.49 -29.10 7.53
CA CYS A 55 -1.87 -28.97 8.00
C CYS A 55 -2.71 -27.96 7.21
N PHE A 56 -2.06 -27.08 6.41
CA PHE A 56 -2.76 -26.18 5.52
C PHE A 56 -3.03 -26.85 4.18
N PRO A 57 -4.24 -26.66 3.61
CA PRO A 57 -4.52 -27.16 2.27
C PRO A 57 -3.58 -26.50 1.27
N GLN A 58 -3.11 -27.27 0.31
CA GLN A 58 -2.19 -26.79 -0.71
C GLN A 58 -2.78 -26.98 -2.10
N PRO A 59 -2.90 -25.92 -2.90
CA PRO A 59 -3.26 -26.02 -4.30
C PRO A 59 -2.24 -26.84 -5.08
N PRO A 60 -2.60 -27.42 -6.25
CA PRO A 60 -1.63 -28.12 -7.10
C PRO A 60 -0.45 -27.23 -7.47
N ILE A 61 0.77 -27.76 -7.32
CA ILE A 61 2.01 -27.05 -7.68
C ILE A 61 2.10 -26.99 -9.22
N CYS A 62 2.26 -25.78 -9.76
CA CYS A 62 2.34 -25.57 -11.20
C CYS A 62 3.67 -26.07 -11.78
N ASN A 63 4.78 -25.87 -11.06
CA ASN A 63 6.11 -26.24 -11.49
C ASN A 63 7.01 -26.47 -10.26
N TRP A 64 7.85 -27.51 -10.29
CA TRP A 64 8.73 -27.84 -9.17
C TRP A 64 9.77 -26.74 -8.85
N PHE A 65 10.17 -25.94 -9.87
CA PHE A 65 11.15 -24.87 -9.72
C PHE A 65 10.51 -23.53 -9.31
N PHE A 66 9.37 -23.19 -9.92
CA PHE A 66 8.67 -21.93 -9.62
C PHE A 66 7.64 -22.07 -8.50
N GLY A 67 7.35 -23.32 -8.07
CA GLY A 67 6.32 -23.58 -7.08
C GLY A 67 4.92 -23.29 -7.63
N HIS A 68 4.18 -22.42 -6.97
CA HIS A 68 2.86 -21.94 -7.41
C HIS A 68 2.93 -20.66 -8.24
N LEU A 69 4.12 -20.08 -8.41
CA LEU A 69 4.37 -18.95 -9.30
C LEU A 69 4.40 -19.47 -10.75
N ALA A 70 3.24 -19.64 -11.35
CA ALA A 70 3.15 -19.74 -12.81
C ALA A 70 2.92 -18.31 -13.33
N PRO A 71 3.48 -17.92 -14.48
CA PRO A 71 3.14 -16.65 -15.10
C PRO A 71 1.75 -16.75 -15.77
N PRO A 72 0.64 -16.50 -15.07
CA PRO A 72 -0.62 -16.21 -15.72
C PRO A 72 -0.56 -14.79 -16.23
N SER A 73 -1.36 -14.45 -17.24
CA SER A 73 -1.69 -13.05 -17.46
C SER A 73 -2.18 -12.47 -16.12
N MET A 74 -1.89 -11.19 -15.84
CA MET A 74 -2.16 -10.62 -14.51
C MET A 74 -3.64 -10.63 -14.14
N GLU A 75 -4.53 -10.56 -15.11
CA GLU A 75 -5.98 -10.69 -14.93
C GLU A 75 -6.38 -12.12 -14.49
N GLN A 76 -5.75 -13.13 -15.06
CA GLN A 76 -5.94 -14.54 -14.62
C GLN A 76 -5.47 -14.72 -13.17
N GLY A 77 -4.57 -13.87 -12.67
CA GLY A 77 -4.12 -13.87 -11.28
C GLY A 77 -5.25 -13.61 -10.28
N LEU A 78 -6.07 -12.56 -10.48
CA LEU A 78 -7.20 -12.26 -9.58
C LEU A 78 -8.31 -13.28 -9.68
N SER A 79 -8.65 -13.74 -10.89
CA SER A 79 -9.63 -14.83 -11.09
C SER A 79 -9.17 -16.11 -10.41
N LYS A 80 -7.86 -16.42 -10.46
CA LYS A 80 -7.29 -17.56 -9.74
C LYS A 80 -7.38 -17.37 -8.22
N VAL A 81 -7.16 -16.16 -7.69
CA VAL A 81 -7.36 -15.88 -6.25
C VAL A 81 -8.80 -16.14 -5.86
N THR A 82 -9.79 -15.67 -6.62
CA THR A 82 -11.22 -15.93 -6.36
C THR A 82 -11.51 -17.43 -6.35
N GLN A 83 -11.02 -18.17 -7.33
CA GLN A 83 -11.17 -19.64 -7.39
C GLN A 83 -10.51 -20.34 -6.18
N LEU A 84 -9.30 -19.91 -5.80
CA LEU A 84 -8.59 -20.47 -4.65
C LEU A 84 -9.33 -20.19 -3.33
N VAL A 85 -9.89 -19.00 -3.16
CA VAL A 85 -10.65 -18.63 -1.97
C VAL A 85 -11.96 -19.39 -1.88
N THR A 86 -12.63 -19.64 -3.01
CA THR A 86 -13.82 -20.50 -3.06
C THR A 86 -13.49 -21.92 -2.62
N ASN A 87 -12.37 -22.49 -3.08
CA ASN A 87 -11.96 -23.84 -2.73
C ASN A 87 -11.35 -23.95 -1.31
N TYR A 88 -10.70 -22.88 -0.82
CA TYR A 88 -9.97 -22.84 0.44
C TYR A 88 -10.33 -21.58 1.24
N PRO A 89 -11.56 -21.43 1.74
CA PRO A 89 -12.09 -20.18 2.28
C PRO A 89 -11.36 -19.70 3.55
N HIS A 90 -10.76 -20.58 4.33
CA HIS A 90 -9.99 -20.19 5.52
C HIS A 90 -8.58 -19.72 5.19
N GLY A 91 -7.94 -20.31 4.21
CA GLY A 91 -6.59 -20.03 3.78
C GLY A 91 -5.87 -21.28 3.28
N TYR A 92 -4.76 -21.09 2.62
CA TYR A 92 -4.01 -22.14 1.93
C TYR A 92 -2.51 -21.88 1.94
N LEU A 93 -1.73 -22.94 1.73
CA LEU A 93 -0.28 -22.87 1.60
C LEU A 93 0.11 -22.67 0.14
N MET A 94 0.96 -21.68 -0.11
CA MET A 94 1.65 -21.53 -1.39
C MET A 94 3.16 -21.61 -1.19
N CYS A 95 3.89 -21.99 -2.23
CA CYS A 95 5.36 -21.98 -2.24
C CYS A 95 5.85 -21.06 -3.36
N MET A 96 6.69 -20.11 -3.01
CA MET A 96 7.46 -19.30 -3.95
C MET A 96 8.75 -20.04 -4.25
N GLY A 97 8.85 -20.61 -5.45
CA GLY A 97 9.88 -21.59 -5.74
C GLY A 97 9.76 -22.85 -4.87
N PRO A 98 10.82 -23.66 -4.78
CA PRO A 98 10.78 -24.92 -4.02
C PRO A 98 10.92 -24.73 -2.50
N ILE A 99 11.28 -23.53 -2.02
CA ILE A 99 11.89 -23.37 -0.71
C ILE A 99 11.22 -22.34 0.20
N ILE A 100 10.44 -21.39 -0.35
CA ILE A 100 9.84 -20.31 0.43
C ILE A 100 8.33 -20.56 0.59
N PRO A 101 7.91 -21.23 1.70
CA PRO A 101 6.50 -21.42 1.98
C PRO A 101 5.86 -20.10 2.42
N GLN A 102 4.64 -19.86 1.97
CA GLN A 102 3.81 -18.71 2.31
C GLN A 102 2.42 -19.19 2.68
N VAL A 103 1.90 -18.76 3.81
CA VAL A 103 0.52 -19.06 4.20
C VAL A 103 -0.35 -17.87 3.83
N ILE A 104 -1.37 -18.12 3.01
CA ILE A 104 -2.34 -17.10 2.60
C ILE A 104 -3.58 -17.22 3.49
N PHE A 105 -3.93 -16.12 4.16
CA PHE A 105 -5.13 -16.00 4.98
C PHE A 105 -6.19 -15.19 4.24
N CYS A 106 -7.41 -15.72 4.17
CA CYS A 106 -8.57 -15.08 3.53
C CYS A 106 -9.84 -15.14 4.37
N HIS A 107 -9.77 -15.60 5.62
CA HIS A 107 -10.90 -15.64 6.55
C HIS A 107 -10.67 -14.70 7.74
N PRO A 108 -11.67 -13.92 8.15
CA PRO A 108 -11.58 -12.96 9.26
C PRO A 108 -11.00 -13.52 10.55
N ASP A 109 -11.36 -14.74 10.94
CA ASP A 109 -10.92 -15.37 12.18
C ASP A 109 -9.41 -15.60 12.23
N LEU A 110 -8.82 -16.03 11.12
CA LEU A 110 -7.37 -16.25 11.01
C LEU A 110 -6.62 -14.92 10.87
N ILE A 111 -7.17 -14.00 10.07
CA ILE A 111 -6.59 -12.67 9.86
C ILE A 111 -6.49 -11.92 11.18
N ARG A 112 -7.51 -12.00 12.04
CA ARG A 112 -7.55 -11.30 13.32
C ARG A 112 -6.31 -11.57 14.16
N ILE A 113 -5.86 -12.81 14.27
CA ILE A 113 -4.71 -13.18 15.09
C ILE A 113 -3.41 -12.56 14.56
N ILE A 114 -3.17 -12.69 13.27
CA ILE A 114 -1.94 -12.16 12.62
C ILE A 114 -1.94 -10.62 12.57
N ALA A 115 -3.07 -10.03 12.23
CA ALA A 115 -3.19 -8.58 12.06
C ALA A 115 -3.23 -7.82 13.39
N SER A 116 -3.75 -8.44 14.47
CA SER A 116 -3.77 -7.85 15.81
C SER A 116 -2.46 -8.03 16.58
N ALA A 117 -1.55 -8.88 16.09
CA ALA A 117 -0.24 -9.04 16.71
C ALA A 117 0.55 -7.72 16.68
N SER A 118 1.36 -7.51 17.71
CA SER A 118 2.20 -6.30 17.80
C SER A 118 3.19 -6.21 16.62
N ALA A 119 3.65 -4.99 16.33
CA ALA A 119 4.63 -4.76 15.28
C ALA A 119 5.99 -5.46 15.52
N ALA A 120 6.27 -5.84 16.77
CA ALA A 120 7.45 -6.64 17.14
C ALA A 120 7.26 -8.13 16.83
N ILE A 121 6.02 -8.64 16.99
CA ILE A 121 5.68 -10.06 16.78
C ILE A 121 5.42 -10.34 15.30
N ALA A 122 4.70 -9.45 14.61
CA ALA A 122 4.33 -9.62 13.20
C ALA A 122 4.79 -8.40 12.35
N PRO A 123 6.10 -8.18 12.19
CA PRO A 123 6.62 -7.15 11.31
C PRO A 123 6.27 -7.44 9.84
N LYS A 124 6.46 -6.44 8.98
CA LYS A 124 6.45 -6.63 7.53
C LYS A 124 7.56 -7.59 7.13
N ASP A 125 7.31 -8.48 6.18
CA ASP A 125 8.36 -9.31 5.65
C ASP A 125 9.21 -8.56 4.62
N MET A 126 10.51 -8.85 4.60
CA MET A 126 11.44 -8.14 3.73
C MET A 126 11.60 -8.81 2.36
N VAL A 127 11.07 -10.02 2.15
CA VAL A 127 11.05 -10.66 0.84
C VAL A 127 10.06 -9.93 -0.06
N PHE A 128 8.90 -9.56 0.49
CA PHE A 128 7.84 -8.85 -0.24
C PHE A 128 8.05 -7.34 -0.28
N TYR A 129 8.55 -6.72 0.82
CA TYR A 129 8.67 -5.26 0.92
C TYR A 129 10.10 -4.73 0.76
N GLY A 130 11.12 -5.61 0.80
CA GLY A 130 12.54 -5.19 0.78
C GLY A 130 12.92 -4.33 -0.41
N PHE A 131 12.26 -4.55 -1.55
CA PHE A 131 12.51 -3.77 -2.77
C PHE A 131 12.10 -2.29 -2.66
N LEU A 132 11.25 -1.93 -1.70
CA LEU A 132 10.88 -0.53 -1.45
C LEU A 132 11.93 0.20 -0.59
N LYS A 133 12.80 -0.54 0.11
CA LYS A 133 13.74 0.05 1.07
C LYS A 133 14.72 1.07 0.48
N PRO A 134 15.26 0.90 -0.73
CA PRO A 134 16.10 1.91 -1.36
C PRO A 134 15.40 3.24 -1.61
N TRP A 135 14.07 3.22 -1.77
CA TRP A 135 13.24 4.40 -1.95
C TRP A 135 12.73 4.94 -0.61
N LEU A 136 11.94 4.14 0.13
CA LEU A 136 11.20 4.57 1.31
C LEU A 136 12.05 4.57 2.61
N GLY A 137 13.31 4.10 2.53
CA GLY A 137 14.15 4.00 3.71
C GLY A 137 13.54 3.07 4.77
N ASP A 138 13.63 3.49 6.02
CA ASP A 138 13.14 2.75 7.19
C ASP A 138 12.02 3.53 7.92
N GLY A 139 11.11 4.10 7.11
CA GLY A 139 9.92 4.81 7.58
C GLY A 139 8.83 3.89 8.10
N LEU A 140 7.65 4.46 8.39
CA LEU A 140 6.53 3.79 9.07
C LEU A 140 6.05 2.52 8.34
N LEU A 141 6.14 2.46 7.01
CA LEU A 141 5.75 1.27 6.26
C LEU A 141 6.67 0.08 6.54
N LEU A 142 7.99 0.30 6.55
CA LEU A 142 9.01 -0.77 6.56
C LEU A 142 9.64 -1.01 7.93
N SER A 143 9.61 -0.06 8.84
CA SER A 143 10.16 -0.20 10.19
C SER A 143 9.40 -1.23 11.01
N ALA A 144 10.04 -1.75 12.06
CA ALA A 144 9.49 -2.77 12.95
C ALA A 144 9.84 -2.49 14.41
N GLY A 145 9.24 -3.25 15.33
CA GLY A 145 9.53 -3.20 16.76
C GLY A 145 9.33 -1.82 17.38
N ASP A 146 10.23 -1.44 18.28
CA ASP A 146 10.15 -0.21 19.06
C ASP A 146 10.28 1.05 18.18
N LYS A 147 11.10 0.99 17.14
CA LYS A 147 11.22 2.08 16.16
C LYS A 147 9.88 2.37 15.51
N TRP A 148 9.19 1.36 15.04
CA TRP A 148 7.85 1.51 14.45
C TRP A 148 6.86 2.09 15.47
N SER A 149 6.85 1.56 16.69
CA SER A 149 5.93 1.98 17.75
C SER A 149 6.16 3.46 18.11
N ARG A 150 7.43 3.88 18.18
CA ARG A 150 7.83 5.27 18.42
C ARG A 150 7.36 6.19 17.30
N HIS A 151 7.68 5.88 16.04
CA HIS A 151 7.29 6.67 14.88
C HIS A 151 5.76 6.75 14.75
N ARG A 152 5.05 5.63 14.93
CA ARG A 152 3.57 5.61 14.90
C ARG A 152 2.96 6.57 15.91
N ARG A 153 3.46 6.59 17.17
CA ARG A 153 2.99 7.53 18.20
C ARG A 153 3.26 8.98 17.83
N MET A 154 4.46 9.29 17.39
CA MET A 154 4.86 10.64 17.02
C MET A 154 4.06 11.20 15.83
N LEU A 155 3.70 10.36 14.87
CA LEU A 155 3.03 10.81 13.64
C LEU A 155 1.50 10.76 13.71
N THR A 156 0.91 9.98 14.65
CA THR A 156 -0.56 9.85 14.76
C THR A 156 -1.27 11.20 14.95
N PRO A 157 -0.77 12.15 15.75
CA PRO A 157 -1.42 13.46 15.93
C PRO A 157 -1.61 14.25 14.63
N ALA A 158 -0.72 14.10 13.64
CA ALA A 158 -0.82 14.77 12.35
C ALA A 158 -2.08 14.40 11.53
N PHE A 159 -2.77 13.32 11.91
CA PHE A 159 -4.00 12.85 11.24
C PHE A 159 -5.24 13.02 12.11
N HIS A 160 -5.15 13.86 13.15
CA HIS A 160 -6.31 14.25 13.94
C HIS A 160 -7.24 15.15 13.14
N PHE A 161 -8.56 15.08 13.42
CA PHE A 161 -9.57 15.81 12.64
C PHE A 161 -9.32 17.33 12.56
N ASN A 162 -8.79 17.94 13.62
CA ASN A 162 -8.46 19.38 13.62
C ASN A 162 -7.45 19.76 12.52
N ILE A 163 -6.50 18.86 12.23
CA ILE A 163 -5.50 19.05 11.17
C ILE A 163 -6.09 18.74 9.80
N LEU A 164 -7.00 17.78 9.73
CA LEU A 164 -7.62 17.36 8.45
C LEU A 164 -8.70 18.35 7.98
N LYS A 165 -9.39 19.03 8.89
CA LYS A 165 -10.49 19.94 8.56
C LYS A 165 -10.09 21.06 7.56
N PRO A 166 -8.95 21.75 7.70
CA PRO A 166 -8.49 22.74 6.72
C PRO A 166 -8.22 22.17 5.32
N TYR A 167 -7.90 20.88 5.22
CA TYR A 167 -7.57 20.23 3.95
C TYR A 167 -8.75 20.11 2.98
N MET A 168 -9.99 20.28 3.47
CA MET A 168 -11.18 20.31 2.62
C MET A 168 -11.06 21.35 1.50
N LYS A 169 -10.51 22.53 1.81
CA LYS A 169 -10.27 23.59 0.81
C LYS A 169 -9.22 23.18 -0.23
N ILE A 170 -8.20 22.43 0.21
CA ILE A 170 -7.15 21.93 -0.69
C ILE A 170 -7.73 20.88 -1.63
N PHE A 171 -8.48 19.90 -1.10
CA PHE A 171 -9.14 18.88 -1.92
C PHE A 171 -10.08 19.50 -2.96
N THR A 172 -10.87 20.51 -2.55
CA THR A 172 -11.75 21.26 -3.46
C THR A 172 -10.93 21.94 -4.56
N LYS A 173 -9.87 22.69 -4.19
CA LYS A 173 -9.03 23.42 -5.17
C LYS A 173 -8.34 22.48 -6.17
N SER A 174 -7.77 21.37 -5.70
CA SER A 174 -7.11 20.39 -6.57
C SER A 174 -8.12 19.68 -7.49
N SER A 175 -9.32 19.40 -6.99
CA SER A 175 -10.43 18.89 -7.80
C SER A 175 -10.88 19.89 -8.86
N ASP A 176 -10.99 21.18 -8.52
CA ASP A 176 -11.35 22.22 -9.47
C ASP A 176 -10.37 22.35 -10.62
N ILE A 177 -9.07 22.23 -10.35
CA ILE A 177 -8.00 22.24 -11.37
C ILE A 177 -8.18 21.04 -12.32
N MET A 178 -8.41 19.86 -11.78
CA MET A 178 -8.66 18.64 -12.58
C MET A 178 -9.93 18.78 -13.42
N HIS A 179 -11.03 19.26 -12.83
CA HIS A 179 -12.30 19.45 -13.50
C HIS A 179 -12.21 20.52 -14.60
N ALA A 180 -11.48 21.61 -14.40
CA ALA A 180 -11.24 22.61 -15.44
C ALA A 180 -10.49 22.00 -16.63
N LYS A 181 -9.52 21.12 -16.39
CA LYS A 181 -8.84 20.35 -17.46
C LYS A 181 -9.85 19.46 -18.20
N TRP A 182 -10.69 18.72 -17.51
CA TRP A 182 -11.70 17.86 -18.13
C TRP A 182 -12.72 18.65 -18.95
N GLN A 183 -13.23 19.77 -18.42
CA GLN A 183 -14.14 20.65 -19.15
C GLN A 183 -13.53 21.16 -20.46
N ARG A 184 -12.25 21.53 -20.45
CA ARG A 184 -11.53 21.96 -21.65
C ARG A 184 -11.43 20.82 -22.66
N LEU A 185 -10.98 19.64 -22.25
CA LEU A 185 -10.83 18.46 -23.11
C LEU A 185 -12.18 18.05 -23.74
N ILE A 186 -13.25 18.06 -22.97
CA ILE A 186 -14.61 17.74 -23.47
C ILE A 186 -15.06 18.77 -24.51
N LYS A 187 -14.80 20.07 -24.28
CA LYS A 187 -15.12 21.14 -25.27
C LYS A 187 -14.31 21.01 -26.55
N GLU A 188 -13.09 20.46 -26.47
CA GLU A 188 -12.23 20.16 -27.61
C GLU A 188 -12.65 18.85 -28.33
N GLY A 189 -13.68 18.15 -27.85
CA GLY A 189 -14.19 16.90 -28.42
C GLY A 189 -13.59 15.62 -27.84
N HIS A 190 -12.67 15.74 -26.88
CA HIS A 190 -12.06 14.61 -26.19
C HIS A 190 -12.90 14.18 -24.98
N THR A 191 -13.89 13.32 -25.19
CA THR A 191 -14.78 12.83 -24.12
C THR A 191 -14.25 11.56 -23.45
N HIS A 192 -13.38 10.79 -24.08
CA HIS A 192 -12.70 9.62 -23.53
C HIS A 192 -11.43 10.06 -22.80
N LEU A 193 -11.36 9.82 -21.51
CA LEU A 193 -10.26 10.25 -20.65
C LEU A 193 -9.68 9.05 -19.88
N ASP A 194 -8.35 8.97 -19.80
CA ASP A 194 -7.69 8.08 -18.83
C ASP A 194 -7.80 8.69 -17.43
N LEU A 195 -8.82 8.26 -16.69
CA LEU A 195 -9.08 8.83 -15.37
C LEU A 195 -8.00 8.48 -14.36
N PHE A 196 -7.33 7.33 -14.52
CA PHE A 196 -6.27 6.96 -13.59
C PHE A 196 -5.11 7.96 -13.61
N GLU A 197 -4.68 8.40 -14.79
CA GLU A 197 -3.62 9.42 -14.93
C GLU A 197 -4.05 10.76 -14.31
N HIS A 198 -5.24 11.25 -14.67
CA HIS A 198 -5.72 12.54 -14.21
C HIS A 198 -5.95 12.58 -12.69
N ILE A 199 -6.50 11.51 -12.13
CA ILE A 199 -6.75 11.40 -10.70
C ILE A 199 -5.41 11.24 -9.94
N SER A 200 -4.45 10.48 -10.46
CA SER A 200 -3.12 10.38 -9.84
C SER A 200 -2.43 11.73 -9.73
N LEU A 201 -2.52 12.56 -10.76
CA LEU A 201 -1.95 13.92 -10.73
C LEU A 201 -2.68 14.81 -9.71
N MET A 202 -4.01 14.70 -9.62
CA MET A 202 -4.81 15.47 -8.66
C MET A 202 -4.53 15.05 -7.21
N THR A 203 -4.51 13.74 -6.91
CA THR A 203 -4.23 13.26 -5.56
C THR A 203 -2.79 13.57 -5.13
N LEU A 204 -1.84 13.58 -6.04
CA LEU A 204 -0.47 13.99 -5.77
C LEU A 204 -0.37 15.48 -5.47
N ASP A 205 -1.05 16.33 -6.25
CA ASP A 205 -1.11 17.77 -6.03
C ASP A 205 -1.75 18.10 -4.67
N SER A 206 -2.90 17.49 -4.35
CA SER A 206 -3.57 17.69 -3.06
C SER A 206 -2.70 17.23 -1.90
N LEU A 207 -2.04 16.08 -2.05
CA LEU A 207 -1.15 15.53 -1.04
C LEU A 207 0.05 16.43 -0.74
N GLN A 208 0.71 16.96 -1.78
CA GLN A 208 1.85 17.85 -1.62
C GLN A 208 1.45 19.13 -0.90
N LYS A 209 0.30 19.69 -1.22
CA LYS A 209 -0.24 20.88 -0.53
C LYS A 209 -0.61 20.59 0.92
N CYS A 210 -1.24 19.43 1.22
CA CYS A 210 -1.64 19.04 2.57
C CYS A 210 -0.46 18.65 3.46
N ILE A 211 0.52 17.93 2.91
CA ILE A 211 1.61 17.33 3.69
C ILE A 211 2.79 18.30 3.83
N PHE A 212 3.14 18.99 2.75
CA PHE A 212 4.35 19.79 2.67
C PHE A 212 4.10 21.29 2.54
N SER A 213 2.82 21.72 2.44
CA SER A 213 2.44 23.12 2.13
C SER A 213 3.12 23.64 0.86
N TYR A 214 3.37 22.75 -0.09
CA TYR A 214 4.13 23.03 -1.30
C TYR A 214 3.25 22.99 -2.54
N ASP A 215 3.27 24.05 -3.35
CA ASP A 215 2.63 24.10 -4.66
C ASP A 215 3.57 23.48 -5.69
N SER A 216 3.20 22.30 -6.18
CA SER A 216 4.09 21.45 -6.97
C SER A 216 4.35 21.96 -8.39
N ASN A 217 5.60 21.78 -8.83
CA ASN A 217 5.96 21.87 -10.25
C ASN A 217 5.68 20.53 -10.96
N TYR A 218 5.15 20.57 -12.17
CA TYR A 218 4.80 19.43 -13.04
C TYR A 218 5.89 18.35 -13.16
N ILE A 219 7.16 18.72 -13.05
CA ILE A 219 8.31 17.82 -13.20
C ILE A 219 8.35 16.74 -12.11
N LEU A 220 8.01 17.09 -10.87
CA LEU A 220 8.02 16.11 -9.77
C LEU A 220 6.92 15.08 -9.91
N ASN A 221 5.75 15.50 -10.38
CA ASN A 221 4.63 14.59 -10.62
C ASN A 221 5.02 13.50 -11.62
N CYS A 222 5.79 13.85 -12.65
CA CYS A 222 6.35 12.89 -13.61
C CYS A 222 7.37 11.94 -12.95
N CYS A 223 8.22 12.42 -12.04
CA CYS A 223 9.23 11.59 -11.39
C CYS A 223 8.60 10.54 -10.45
N ILE A 224 7.59 10.94 -9.66
CA ILE A 224 6.89 10.02 -8.75
C ILE A 224 6.05 9.00 -9.53
N PHE A 225 5.39 9.43 -10.60
CA PHE A 225 4.69 8.53 -11.51
C PHE A 225 5.66 7.53 -12.18
N MET A 226 6.86 7.98 -12.60
CA MET A 226 7.90 7.10 -13.11
C MET A 226 8.40 6.10 -12.08
N LEU A 227 8.55 6.47 -10.79
CA LEU A 227 8.96 5.54 -9.72
C LEU A 227 7.99 4.39 -9.56
N SER A 228 6.69 4.68 -9.54
CA SER A 228 5.66 3.65 -9.46
C SER A 228 5.59 2.76 -10.72
N SER A 229 6.13 3.25 -11.84
CA SER A 229 6.15 2.55 -13.12
C SER A 229 7.46 1.81 -13.42
N CYS A 230 8.61 2.32 -12.98
CA CYS A 230 9.93 1.75 -13.30
C CYS A 230 10.21 0.41 -12.61
N ARG A 231 9.72 0.20 -11.38
CA ARG A 231 9.85 -1.09 -10.73
C ARG A 231 8.54 -1.85 -10.88
N LYS A 232 8.43 -2.62 -11.94
CA LYS A 232 7.27 -3.49 -12.17
C LYS A 232 7.27 -4.59 -11.10
N PRO A 233 6.43 -4.53 -10.06
CA PRO A 233 6.38 -5.57 -9.02
C PRO A 233 6.04 -6.94 -9.59
N SER A 234 5.37 -6.98 -10.76
CA SER A 234 5.10 -8.20 -11.49
C SER A 234 6.37 -8.94 -11.91
N ASP A 235 7.37 -8.21 -12.38
CA ASP A 235 8.62 -8.80 -12.83
C ASP A 235 9.46 -9.24 -11.64
N TYR A 236 9.36 -8.51 -10.51
CA TYR A 236 9.99 -8.86 -9.27
C TYR A 236 9.39 -10.13 -8.64
N ILE A 237 8.07 -10.29 -8.66
CA ILE A 237 7.39 -11.49 -8.13
C ILE A 237 7.63 -12.70 -9.03
N THR A 238 7.72 -12.50 -10.35
CA THR A 238 7.88 -13.59 -11.33
C THR A 238 9.34 -13.98 -11.58
N GLN A 239 10.28 -13.07 -11.37
CA GLN A 239 11.71 -13.29 -11.63
C GLN A 239 12.49 -13.39 -10.31
N ILE A 240 12.56 -14.60 -9.77
CA ILE A 240 13.27 -14.92 -8.51
C ILE A 240 14.70 -14.35 -8.47
N PHE A 241 15.37 -14.25 -9.61
CA PHE A 241 16.73 -13.71 -9.73
C PHE A 241 16.80 -12.20 -9.42
N LEU A 242 15.70 -11.44 -9.62
CA LEU A 242 15.64 -10.01 -9.33
C LEU A 242 15.44 -9.71 -7.83
N HIS A 243 15.22 -10.73 -7.00
CA HIS A 243 15.24 -10.59 -5.54
C HIS A 243 16.65 -10.36 -4.98
N MET A 244 17.69 -10.59 -5.78
CA MET A 244 19.03 -10.18 -5.44
C MET A 244 19.25 -8.74 -5.89
N ASP A 245 19.30 -7.79 -4.97
CA ASP A 245 19.49 -6.35 -5.27
C ASP A 245 20.65 -6.11 -6.22
N PHE A 246 21.76 -6.85 -6.04
CA PHE A 246 22.93 -6.75 -6.91
C PHE A 246 22.60 -7.05 -8.37
N LEU A 247 21.84 -8.12 -8.65
CA LEU A 247 21.47 -8.49 -10.02
C LEU A 247 20.46 -7.50 -10.61
N TYR A 248 19.53 -7.00 -9.79
CA TYR A 248 18.57 -5.99 -10.23
C TYR A 248 19.27 -4.69 -10.68
N TYR A 249 20.23 -4.19 -9.90
CA TYR A 249 20.98 -2.98 -10.25
C TYR A 249 21.93 -3.13 -11.44
N LEU A 250 22.15 -4.34 -11.95
CA LEU A 250 22.83 -4.56 -13.22
C LEU A 250 21.91 -4.41 -14.45
N THR A 251 20.59 -4.33 -14.24
CA THR A 251 19.61 -4.15 -15.32
C THR A 251 19.37 -2.67 -15.64
N PRO A 252 18.94 -2.34 -16.86
CA PRO A 252 18.53 -0.97 -17.22
C PRO A 252 17.40 -0.45 -16.32
N ASP A 253 16.45 -1.31 -15.94
CA ASP A 253 15.34 -0.97 -15.04
C ASP A 253 15.84 -0.62 -13.63
N GLY A 254 16.84 -1.35 -13.13
CA GLY A 254 17.49 -1.05 -11.85
C GLY A 254 18.21 0.30 -11.86
N TRP A 255 18.86 0.65 -12.95
CA TRP A 255 19.50 1.96 -13.11
C TRP A 255 18.47 3.09 -13.19
N CYS A 256 17.39 2.88 -13.96
CA CYS A 256 16.29 3.84 -14.04
C CYS A 256 15.69 4.06 -12.64
N PHE A 257 15.37 3.00 -11.93
CA PHE A 257 14.84 3.06 -10.57
C PHE A 257 15.76 3.82 -9.60
N HIS A 258 17.06 3.52 -9.62
CA HIS A 258 18.04 4.22 -8.78
C HIS A 258 18.07 5.73 -9.08
N ARG A 259 18.13 6.11 -10.36
CA ARG A 259 18.13 7.53 -10.75
C ARG A 259 16.88 8.27 -10.29
N VAL A 260 15.71 7.64 -10.44
CA VAL A 260 14.45 8.24 -10.01
C VAL A 260 14.36 8.33 -8.48
N CYS A 261 14.84 7.33 -7.73
CA CYS A 261 14.97 7.41 -6.28
C CYS A 261 15.86 8.60 -5.85
N CYS A 262 17.02 8.79 -6.50
CA CYS A 262 17.89 9.93 -6.20
C CYS A 262 17.21 11.28 -6.44
N LEU A 263 16.42 11.41 -7.52
CA LEU A 263 15.68 12.64 -7.82
C LEU A 263 14.59 12.93 -6.76
N VAL A 264 13.85 11.89 -6.34
CA VAL A 264 12.81 12.07 -5.31
C VAL A 264 13.44 12.41 -3.97
N HIS A 265 14.51 11.74 -3.57
CA HIS A 265 15.23 12.06 -2.33
C HIS A 265 15.77 13.50 -2.35
N TYR A 266 16.37 13.94 -3.46
CA TYR A 266 16.85 15.32 -3.61
C TYR A 266 15.72 16.33 -3.42
N PHE A 267 14.56 16.07 -4.03
CA PHE A 267 13.38 16.91 -3.89
C PHE A 267 12.85 16.93 -2.45
N THR A 268 12.70 15.75 -1.83
CA THR A 268 12.22 15.63 -0.44
C THR A 268 13.15 16.38 0.51
N ASP A 269 14.47 16.25 0.32
CA ASP A 269 15.45 16.99 1.10
C ASP A 269 15.33 18.51 0.90
N ALA A 270 15.12 18.97 -0.33
CA ALA A 270 14.95 20.40 -0.61
C ALA A 270 13.73 20.98 0.12
N ILE A 271 12.59 20.30 0.08
CA ILE A 271 11.38 20.73 0.81
C ILE A 271 11.62 20.76 2.32
N ILE A 272 12.23 19.71 2.87
CA ILE A 272 12.55 19.62 4.30
C ILE A 272 13.44 20.80 4.71
N GLN A 273 14.47 21.13 3.94
CA GLN A 273 15.36 22.25 4.22
C GLN A 273 14.67 23.60 4.08
N GLU A 274 13.86 23.81 3.04
CA GLU A 274 13.07 25.02 2.86
C GLU A 274 12.15 25.25 4.07
N ARG A 275 11.44 24.20 4.52
CA ARG A 275 10.56 24.31 5.69
C ARG A 275 11.33 24.63 6.95
N ARG A 276 12.50 24.04 7.18
CA ARG A 276 13.36 24.34 8.33
C ARG A 276 13.82 25.79 8.37
N CYS A 277 14.09 26.39 7.21
CA CYS A 277 14.47 27.80 7.15
C CYS A 277 13.33 28.73 7.56
N THR A 278 12.08 28.29 7.45
CA THR A 278 10.88 29.07 7.82
C THR A 278 10.40 28.85 9.26
N LEU A 279 10.89 27.79 9.92
CA LEU A 279 10.52 27.48 11.31
C LEU A 279 11.27 28.37 12.31
N PRO A 280 10.64 28.76 13.43
CA PRO A 280 11.31 29.47 14.51
C PRO A 280 12.40 28.60 15.13
N LYS A 281 13.53 29.22 15.47
CA LYS A 281 14.67 28.54 16.10
C LYS A 281 14.52 28.38 17.60
N GLU A 282 13.68 29.20 18.22
CA GLU A 282 13.38 29.22 19.65
C GLU A 282 11.88 29.04 19.86
N ASP A 283 11.49 28.51 21.02
CA ASP A 283 10.10 28.24 21.44
C ASP A 283 9.25 27.38 20.47
N THR A 284 9.82 26.29 20.03
CA THR A 284 9.14 25.35 19.13
C THR A 284 7.85 24.76 19.71
N ASP A 285 7.77 24.56 21.02
CA ASP A 285 6.60 23.99 21.70
C ASP A 285 5.44 25.01 21.76
N ASP A 286 5.72 26.29 21.93
CA ASP A 286 4.69 27.33 21.89
C ASP A 286 4.22 27.61 20.47
N PHE A 287 5.12 27.53 19.50
CA PHE A 287 4.77 27.60 18.07
C PHE A 287 3.83 26.47 17.65
N LEU A 288 4.09 25.23 18.08
CA LEU A 288 3.19 24.09 17.81
C LEU A 288 1.80 24.32 18.43
N LYS A 289 1.74 24.78 19.69
CA LYS A 289 0.47 25.07 20.39
C LYS A 289 -0.31 26.21 19.70
N GLU A 290 0.38 27.25 19.23
CA GLU A 290 -0.25 28.33 18.50
C GLU A 290 -0.82 27.90 17.16
N LYS A 291 -0.03 27.14 16.37
CA LYS A 291 -0.49 26.55 15.11
C LYS A 291 -1.62 25.55 15.30
N GLU A 292 -1.60 24.78 16.36
CA GLU A 292 -2.70 23.86 16.71
C GLU A 292 -3.98 24.63 17.05
N LYS A 293 -3.89 25.72 17.82
CA LYS A 293 -5.03 26.61 18.13
C LYS A 293 -5.60 27.30 16.89
N THR A 294 -4.75 27.67 15.95
CA THR A 294 -5.16 28.34 14.71
C THR A 294 -5.53 27.36 13.58
N ASN A 295 -5.45 26.04 13.82
CA ASN A 295 -5.65 24.97 12.81
C ASN A 295 -4.79 25.16 11.55
N THR A 296 -3.55 25.61 11.70
CA THR A 296 -2.59 25.84 10.61
C THR A 296 -1.38 24.91 10.68
N LEU A 297 -1.44 23.88 11.52
CA LEU A 297 -0.38 22.89 11.68
C LEU A 297 -0.41 21.90 10.49
N ASP A 298 0.72 21.79 9.82
CA ASP A 298 0.90 20.85 8.70
C ASP A 298 1.61 19.58 9.14
N PHE A 299 1.50 18.52 8.34
CA PHE A 299 2.21 17.27 8.60
C PHE A 299 3.73 17.47 8.68
N ILE A 300 4.31 18.31 7.80
CA ILE A 300 5.75 18.56 7.81
C ILE A 300 6.20 19.25 9.11
N ASP A 301 5.36 20.10 9.71
CA ASP A 301 5.65 20.72 11.00
C ASP A 301 5.69 19.67 12.11
N VAL A 302 4.70 18.77 12.12
CA VAL A 302 4.67 17.62 13.06
C VAL A 302 5.92 16.77 12.90
N LEU A 303 6.29 16.44 11.66
CA LEU A 303 7.46 15.63 11.36
C LEU A 303 8.78 16.24 11.86
N LEU A 304 8.90 17.56 11.75
CA LEU A 304 10.13 18.29 12.10
C LEU A 304 10.24 18.64 13.60
N LEU A 305 9.10 18.86 14.27
CA LEU A 305 9.08 19.45 15.60
C LEU A 305 8.65 18.48 16.71
N THR A 306 7.93 17.38 16.37
CA THR A 306 7.47 16.43 17.38
C THR A 306 8.64 15.73 18.06
N LYS A 307 8.58 15.67 19.39
CA LYS A 307 9.52 14.95 20.25
C LYS A 307 8.82 13.79 20.93
N ASP A 308 9.56 12.73 21.22
CA ASP A 308 9.08 11.60 22.03
C ASP A 308 9.08 11.94 23.54
N GLU A 309 8.74 10.95 24.36
CA GLU A 309 8.67 11.08 25.83
C GLU A 309 10.04 11.46 26.44
N ASP A 310 11.14 11.14 25.76
CA ASP A 310 12.51 11.48 26.18
C ASP A 310 12.97 12.83 25.62
N GLY A 311 12.10 13.58 24.96
CA GLY A 311 12.40 14.89 24.35
C GLY A 311 13.19 14.79 23.04
N LYS A 312 13.32 13.59 22.44
CA LYS A 312 14.11 13.37 21.24
C LYS A 312 13.23 13.39 19.98
N GLY A 313 13.59 14.23 19.02
CA GLY A 313 12.97 14.27 17.69
C GLY A 313 13.35 13.10 16.78
N LEU A 314 12.84 13.11 15.56
CA LEU A 314 13.24 12.19 14.49
C LEU A 314 14.61 12.59 13.93
N SER A 315 15.40 11.60 13.51
CA SER A 315 16.68 11.87 12.81
C SER A 315 16.40 12.36 11.38
N GLU A 316 17.37 13.06 10.78
CA GLU A 316 17.28 13.51 9.37
C GLU A 316 16.90 12.39 8.41
N LYS A 317 17.52 11.23 8.61
CA LYS A 317 17.25 10.03 7.82
C LYS A 317 15.82 9.53 8.03
N ASP A 318 15.31 9.59 9.25
CA ASP A 318 13.95 9.15 9.56
C ASP A 318 12.92 10.16 9.02
N ILE A 319 13.19 11.46 9.13
CA ILE A 319 12.34 12.52 8.57
C ILE A 319 12.16 12.30 7.05
N ARG A 320 13.25 12.11 6.31
CA ARG A 320 13.18 11.80 4.87
C ARG A 320 12.40 10.51 4.61
N ALA A 321 12.71 9.44 5.33
CA ALA A 321 12.04 8.15 5.15
C ALA A 321 10.52 8.24 5.39
N GLU A 322 10.08 9.01 6.38
CA GLU A 322 8.66 9.26 6.60
C GLU A 322 8.05 10.11 5.49
N ALA A 323 8.70 11.19 5.08
CA ALA A 323 8.22 12.05 4.00
C ALA A 323 8.04 11.26 2.69
N ASP A 324 9.02 10.45 2.29
CA ASP A 324 8.96 9.60 1.12
C ASP A 324 7.86 8.52 1.24
N THR A 325 7.73 7.91 2.44
CA THR A 325 6.67 6.92 2.72
C THR A 325 5.28 7.54 2.57
N PHE A 326 5.05 8.71 3.15
CA PHE A 326 3.76 9.37 3.09
C PHE A 326 3.43 9.89 1.69
N MET A 327 4.43 10.32 0.93
CA MET A 327 4.27 10.72 -0.46
C MET A 327 3.82 9.54 -1.32
N PHE A 328 4.47 8.39 -1.20
CA PHE A 328 4.13 7.18 -1.95
C PHE A 328 2.74 6.63 -1.59
N GLU A 329 2.51 6.36 -0.30
CA GLU A 329 1.26 5.73 0.14
C GLU A 329 0.04 6.65 -0.04
N GLY A 330 0.25 7.96 -0.03
CA GLY A 330 -0.82 8.93 0.00
C GLY A 330 -1.50 9.17 -1.32
N HIS A 331 -0.78 9.23 -2.43
CA HIS A 331 -1.39 9.55 -3.72
C HIS A 331 -1.88 8.31 -4.48
N ASP A 332 -1.04 7.30 -4.63
CA ASP A 332 -1.27 6.19 -5.56
C ASP A 332 -2.43 5.27 -5.10
N ASN A 333 -2.52 5.00 -3.79
CA ASN A 333 -3.63 4.23 -3.22
C ASN A 333 -4.98 4.94 -3.35
N THR A 334 -5.01 6.26 -3.07
CA THR A 334 -6.23 7.06 -3.17
C THR A 334 -6.64 7.23 -4.63
N ALA A 335 -5.68 7.43 -5.53
CA ALA A 335 -5.94 7.48 -6.98
C ALA A 335 -6.56 6.18 -7.49
N SER A 336 -6.01 5.03 -7.10
CA SER A 336 -6.58 3.73 -7.44
C SER A 336 -8.01 3.60 -6.92
N GLY A 337 -8.25 3.90 -5.63
CA GLY A 337 -9.59 3.85 -5.04
C GLY A 337 -10.59 4.72 -5.78
N LEU A 338 -10.26 6.00 -6.01
CA LEU A 338 -11.12 6.94 -6.74
C LEU A 338 -11.41 6.48 -8.17
N SER A 339 -10.40 6.00 -8.88
CA SER A 339 -10.55 5.54 -10.26
C SER A 339 -11.53 4.37 -10.35
N TRP A 340 -11.41 3.38 -9.46
CA TRP A 340 -12.33 2.25 -9.41
C TRP A 340 -13.74 2.65 -8.92
N VAL A 341 -13.86 3.63 -8.02
CA VAL A 341 -15.17 4.19 -7.65
C VAL A 341 -15.85 4.84 -8.86
N LEU A 342 -15.13 5.64 -9.64
CA LEU A 342 -15.68 6.27 -10.85
C LEU A 342 -16.04 5.24 -11.93
N TYR A 343 -15.25 4.18 -12.07
CA TYR A 343 -15.61 3.04 -12.94
C TYR A 343 -16.93 2.40 -12.51
N ASN A 344 -17.10 2.13 -11.22
CA ASN A 344 -18.33 1.55 -10.71
C ASN A 344 -19.53 2.52 -10.85
N LEU A 345 -19.32 3.82 -10.66
CA LEU A 345 -20.36 4.85 -10.94
C LEU A 345 -20.78 4.84 -12.42
N ALA A 346 -19.83 4.66 -13.34
CA ALA A 346 -20.11 4.57 -14.76
C ALA A 346 -20.93 3.32 -15.11
N LYS A 347 -20.65 2.19 -14.46
CA LYS A 347 -21.35 0.91 -14.68
C LYS A 347 -22.75 0.87 -14.06
N HIS A 348 -23.03 1.72 -13.06
CA HIS A 348 -24.27 1.74 -12.29
C HIS A 348 -24.91 3.14 -12.29
N PRO A 349 -25.51 3.58 -13.40
CA PRO A 349 -26.05 4.93 -13.55
C PRO A 349 -27.15 5.25 -12.53
N GLU A 350 -27.92 4.27 -12.07
CA GLU A 350 -28.91 4.41 -11.01
C GLU A 350 -28.29 4.81 -9.67
N TYR A 351 -27.17 4.20 -9.30
CA TYR A 351 -26.44 4.56 -8.08
C TYR A 351 -25.68 5.86 -8.24
N GLN A 352 -25.16 6.15 -9.45
CA GLN A 352 -24.54 7.43 -9.77
C GLN A 352 -25.53 8.58 -9.54
N GLU A 353 -26.77 8.42 -10.03
CA GLU A 353 -27.82 9.43 -9.88
C GLU A 353 -28.24 9.58 -8.41
N ARG A 354 -28.38 8.49 -7.67
CA ARG A 354 -28.69 8.53 -6.24
C ARG A 354 -27.61 9.24 -5.43
N CYS A 355 -26.33 8.99 -5.71
CA CYS A 355 -25.23 9.73 -5.09
C CYS A 355 -25.28 11.22 -5.44
N ARG A 356 -25.61 11.57 -6.70
CA ARG A 356 -25.76 12.96 -7.14
C ARG A 356 -26.88 13.68 -6.38
N GLN A 357 -28.04 13.05 -6.26
CA GLN A 357 -29.18 13.59 -5.52
C GLN A 357 -28.84 13.83 -4.04
N GLU A 358 -28.12 12.92 -3.40
CA GLU A 358 -27.65 13.10 -2.01
C GLU A 358 -26.76 14.34 -1.88
N VAL A 359 -25.83 14.56 -2.82
CA VAL A 359 -24.97 15.75 -2.81
C VAL A 359 -25.73 17.03 -3.14
N GLN A 360 -26.67 16.98 -4.09
CA GLN A 360 -27.50 18.13 -4.44
C GLN A 360 -28.39 18.56 -3.26
N GLU A 361 -29.03 17.61 -2.57
CA GLU A 361 -29.86 17.91 -1.40
C GLU A 361 -29.02 18.52 -0.26
N LEU A 362 -27.79 18.00 -0.03
CA LEU A 362 -26.86 18.57 0.96
C LEU A 362 -26.53 20.05 0.68
N LEU A 363 -26.43 20.44 -0.59
CA LEU A 363 -25.98 21.79 -0.99
C LEU A 363 -27.11 22.71 -1.46
N LYS A 364 -28.37 22.26 -1.38
CA LYS A 364 -29.54 22.93 -1.94
C LYS A 364 -29.72 24.37 -1.46
N ASP A 365 -29.58 24.59 -0.17
CA ASP A 365 -29.85 25.89 0.46
C ASP A 365 -28.60 26.72 0.69
N ARG A 366 -27.47 26.37 0.02
CA ARG A 366 -26.17 27.04 0.21
C ARG A 366 -25.81 27.94 -0.98
N GLU A 367 -25.40 29.17 -0.68
CA GLU A 367 -24.83 30.07 -1.68
C GLU A 367 -23.50 29.55 -2.23
N SER A 368 -22.69 28.91 -1.37
CA SER A 368 -21.41 28.29 -1.74
C SER A 368 -21.56 26.79 -1.85
N LYS A 369 -21.25 26.24 -3.03
CA LYS A 369 -21.18 24.78 -3.26
C LYS A 369 -19.89 24.15 -2.71
N GLN A 370 -19.30 24.71 -1.65
CA GLN A 370 -18.14 24.13 -0.97
C GLN A 370 -18.59 23.07 0.02
N ILE A 371 -17.85 21.95 0.00
CA ILE A 371 -18.04 20.83 0.94
C ILE A 371 -17.16 21.05 2.15
N GLU A 372 -17.77 21.12 3.31
CA GLU A 372 -17.09 21.26 4.59
C GLU A 372 -16.89 19.91 5.28
N TRP A 373 -16.07 19.89 6.32
CA TRP A 373 -15.78 18.68 7.08
C TRP A 373 -17.03 17.99 7.64
N ASP A 374 -17.94 18.78 8.20
CA ASP A 374 -19.15 18.26 8.86
C ASP A 374 -20.17 17.70 7.85
N ASP A 375 -20.07 18.11 6.58
CA ASP A 375 -20.89 17.58 5.47
C ASP A 375 -20.57 16.13 5.13
N LEU A 376 -19.33 15.70 5.37
CA LEU A 376 -18.89 14.35 5.05
C LEU A 376 -19.68 13.26 5.81
N ALA A 377 -20.25 13.59 6.96
CA ALA A 377 -21.13 12.70 7.72
C ALA A 377 -22.53 12.60 7.11
N GLN A 378 -22.94 13.60 6.33
CA GLN A 378 -24.26 13.70 5.70
C GLN A 378 -24.31 13.06 4.30
N LEU A 379 -23.27 12.32 3.91
CA LEU A 379 -23.17 11.57 2.66
C LEU A 379 -23.13 10.05 2.93
N PRO A 380 -24.17 9.47 3.57
CA PRO A 380 -24.18 8.06 3.92
C PRO A 380 -24.20 7.14 2.70
N PHE A 381 -24.99 7.45 1.67
CA PHE A 381 -25.10 6.60 0.49
C PHE A 381 -23.81 6.62 -0.34
N LEU A 382 -23.24 7.80 -0.57
CA LEU A 382 -21.91 7.92 -1.21
C LEU A 382 -20.85 7.17 -0.41
N THR A 383 -20.93 7.18 0.93
CA THR A 383 -20.00 6.42 1.78
C THR A 383 -20.15 4.91 1.59
N MET A 384 -21.39 4.40 1.50
CA MET A 384 -21.66 2.99 1.22
C MET A 384 -21.16 2.60 -0.17
N PHE A 385 -21.40 3.47 -1.16
CA PHE A 385 -20.93 3.27 -2.53
C PHE A 385 -19.39 3.16 -2.62
N ILE A 386 -18.67 4.06 -1.93
CA ILE A 386 -17.19 4.01 -1.85
C ILE A 386 -16.74 2.68 -1.21
N LYS A 387 -17.39 2.26 -0.13
CA LYS A 387 -17.03 1.02 0.56
C LYS A 387 -17.24 -0.21 -0.32
N GLU A 388 -18.35 -0.29 -1.04
CA GLU A 388 -18.64 -1.37 -1.98
C GLU A 388 -17.58 -1.42 -3.10
N SER A 389 -17.22 -0.26 -3.65
CA SER A 389 -16.14 -0.17 -4.64
C SER A 389 -14.79 -0.64 -4.08
N LEU A 390 -14.46 -0.29 -2.84
CA LEU A 390 -13.23 -0.74 -2.18
C LEU A 390 -13.27 -2.23 -1.77
N GLN A 391 -14.46 -2.82 -1.63
CA GLN A 391 -14.62 -4.26 -1.47
C GLN A 391 -14.23 -4.98 -2.77
N LEU A 392 -14.84 -4.62 -3.88
CA LEU A 392 -14.63 -5.28 -5.16
C LEU A 392 -13.26 -4.96 -5.78
N HIS A 393 -12.76 -3.74 -5.54
CA HIS A 393 -11.51 -3.22 -6.10
C HIS A 393 -10.63 -2.60 -5.01
N PRO A 394 -10.14 -3.37 -4.03
CA PRO A 394 -9.27 -2.84 -3.00
C PRO A 394 -7.95 -2.36 -3.62
N SER A 395 -7.56 -1.12 -3.33
CA SER A 395 -6.31 -0.53 -3.86
C SER A 395 -5.10 -1.40 -3.55
N VAL A 396 -5.03 -1.96 -2.34
CA VAL A 396 -4.03 -2.94 -1.93
C VAL A 396 -4.69 -4.32 -1.88
N THR A 397 -4.25 -5.24 -2.72
CA THR A 397 -4.86 -6.57 -2.84
C THR A 397 -4.34 -7.58 -1.81
N VAL A 398 -3.11 -7.38 -1.32
CA VAL A 398 -2.45 -8.27 -0.37
C VAL A 398 -1.46 -7.50 0.49
N ILE A 399 -1.37 -7.89 1.76
CA ILE A 399 -0.33 -7.42 2.68
C ILE A 399 0.37 -8.62 3.31
N SER A 400 1.65 -8.45 3.69
CA SER A 400 2.42 -9.55 4.28
C SER A 400 2.92 -9.25 5.68
N ARG A 401 3.17 -10.32 6.42
CA ARG A 401 3.80 -10.33 7.73
C ARG A 401 4.79 -11.48 7.81
N CYS A 402 5.83 -11.32 8.61
CA CYS A 402 6.75 -12.40 8.96
C CYS A 402 6.83 -12.51 10.48
N CYS A 403 6.24 -13.57 11.04
CA CYS A 403 6.13 -13.71 12.49
C CYS A 403 7.49 -14.02 13.13
N THR A 404 7.84 -13.32 14.21
CA THR A 404 9.10 -13.50 14.94
C THR A 404 9.06 -14.65 15.95
N GLN A 405 7.87 -15.22 16.18
CA GLN A 405 7.60 -16.39 17.02
C GLN A 405 6.50 -17.23 16.40
N ASP A 406 6.32 -18.47 16.90
CA ASP A 406 5.21 -19.32 16.50
C ASP A 406 3.89 -18.70 16.92
N ILE A 407 2.89 -18.72 16.04
CA ILE A 407 1.56 -18.19 16.30
C ILE A 407 0.55 -19.33 16.19
N MET A 408 -0.17 -19.58 17.29
CA MET A 408 -1.27 -20.53 17.31
C MET A 408 -2.53 -19.88 16.72
N LEU A 409 -3.13 -20.53 15.75
CA LEU A 409 -4.38 -20.11 15.13
C LEU A 409 -5.59 -20.67 15.88
N PRO A 410 -6.79 -20.05 15.73
CA PRO A 410 -8.00 -20.47 16.44
C PRO A 410 -8.45 -21.91 16.15
N ASP A 411 -8.07 -22.43 14.99
CA ASP A 411 -8.36 -23.80 14.56
C ASP A 411 -7.32 -24.85 15.02
N GLY A 412 -6.39 -24.45 15.90
CA GLY A 412 -5.33 -25.30 16.46
C GLY A 412 -4.09 -25.47 15.55
N ARG A 413 -4.11 -24.92 14.35
CA ARG A 413 -2.93 -24.92 13.48
C ARG A 413 -1.90 -23.91 13.99
N VAL A 414 -0.64 -24.13 13.67
CA VAL A 414 0.47 -23.24 14.05
C VAL A 414 1.09 -22.63 12.80
N SER A 415 1.23 -21.31 12.79
CA SER A 415 2.08 -20.61 11.84
C SER A 415 3.48 -20.48 12.45
N PRO A 416 4.49 -21.20 11.96
CA PRO A 416 5.83 -21.22 12.54
C PRO A 416 6.55 -19.87 12.40
N LYS A 417 7.46 -19.60 13.31
CA LYS A 417 8.40 -18.47 13.24
C LYS A 417 9.10 -18.40 11.89
N GLY A 418 9.18 -17.21 11.31
CA GLY A 418 9.89 -16.94 10.06
C GLY A 418 9.13 -17.31 8.79
N VAL A 419 7.91 -17.84 8.93
CA VAL A 419 7.03 -18.09 7.78
C VAL A 419 6.36 -16.78 7.35
N ILE A 420 6.29 -16.58 6.03
CA ILE A 420 5.61 -15.44 5.44
C ILE A 420 4.10 -15.70 5.49
N CYS A 421 3.38 -14.81 6.16
CA CYS A 421 1.92 -14.80 6.26
C CYS A 421 1.38 -13.70 5.34
N LEU A 422 0.70 -14.08 4.28
CA LEU A 422 0.02 -13.16 3.38
C LEU A 422 -1.44 -13.01 3.80
N ILE A 423 -1.88 -11.80 4.05
CA ILE A 423 -3.29 -11.47 4.25
C ILE A 423 -3.83 -11.00 2.92
N SER A 424 -4.66 -11.83 2.30
CA SER A 424 -5.29 -11.50 1.02
C SER A 424 -6.51 -10.62 1.26
N ILE A 425 -6.36 -9.31 1.10
CA ILE A 425 -7.46 -8.35 1.22
C ILE A 425 -8.50 -8.66 0.14
N PHE A 426 -8.05 -8.77 -1.12
CA PHE A 426 -8.91 -9.12 -2.25
C PHE A 426 -9.62 -10.45 -2.01
N GLY A 427 -8.87 -11.48 -1.57
CA GLY A 427 -9.46 -12.79 -1.28
C GLY A 427 -10.49 -12.75 -0.15
N THR A 428 -10.26 -11.97 0.92
CA THR A 428 -11.21 -11.81 2.03
C THR A 428 -12.49 -11.11 1.58
N HIS A 429 -12.35 -10.09 0.76
CA HIS A 429 -13.49 -9.32 0.22
C HIS A 429 -14.32 -10.12 -0.80
N HIS A 430 -13.74 -11.14 -1.43
CA HIS A 430 -14.41 -12.02 -2.40
C HIS A 430 -14.64 -13.43 -1.84
N ASN A 431 -14.53 -13.62 -0.52
CA ASN A 431 -14.71 -14.92 0.11
C ASN A 431 -16.20 -15.23 0.28
N PRO A 432 -16.74 -16.27 -0.37
CA PRO A 432 -18.16 -16.59 -0.29
C PRO A 432 -18.61 -17.02 1.12
N SER A 433 -17.69 -17.47 2.00
CA SER A 433 -18.01 -17.76 3.39
C SER A 433 -18.12 -16.51 4.26
N VAL A 434 -17.61 -15.36 3.79
CA VAL A 434 -17.60 -14.06 4.49
C VAL A 434 -18.65 -13.12 3.92
N TRP A 435 -18.81 -13.16 2.61
CA TRP A 435 -19.75 -12.37 1.83
C TRP A 435 -20.66 -13.34 1.05
N PRO A 436 -21.63 -13.94 1.74
CA PRO A 436 -22.55 -14.82 1.07
C PRO A 436 -23.46 -14.00 0.15
N ASP A 437 -23.34 -14.24 -1.13
CA ASP A 437 -24.35 -13.85 -2.10
C ASP A 437 -24.93 -15.13 -2.68
N PRO A 438 -26.12 -15.56 -2.22
CA PRO A 438 -26.62 -16.89 -2.48
C PRO A 438 -27.11 -17.12 -3.91
N GLU A 439 -27.21 -16.10 -4.76
CA GLU A 439 -27.92 -16.24 -6.03
C GLU A 439 -27.09 -15.93 -7.28
N VAL A 440 -25.82 -15.50 -7.18
CA VAL A 440 -25.11 -15.01 -8.36
C VAL A 440 -23.80 -15.75 -8.61
N MET A 441 -23.79 -16.49 -9.71
CA MET A 441 -22.54 -16.90 -10.42
C MET A 441 -21.75 -15.62 -10.79
N PRO A 442 -20.39 -15.65 -10.79
CA PRO A 442 -19.62 -14.43 -11.00
C PRO A 442 -20.06 -13.65 -12.26
N PRO A 443 -20.09 -12.30 -12.20
CA PRO A 443 -19.45 -11.42 -11.23
C PRO A 443 -20.30 -11.14 -9.97
N PRO A 444 -19.65 -10.84 -8.81
CA PRO A 444 -20.39 -10.43 -7.62
C PRO A 444 -21.26 -9.20 -7.93
N LEU A 445 -22.51 -9.24 -7.46
CA LEU A 445 -23.44 -8.13 -7.65
C LEU A 445 -22.92 -6.89 -6.91
N TYR A 446 -22.81 -5.78 -7.60
CA TYR A 446 -22.48 -4.49 -6.99
C TYR A 446 -23.70 -3.96 -6.22
N ASP A 447 -23.65 -4.00 -4.89
CA ASP A 447 -24.73 -3.51 -4.04
C ASP A 447 -24.21 -2.71 -2.84
N PRO A 448 -24.28 -1.36 -2.88
CA PRO A 448 -23.90 -0.50 -1.77
C PRO A 448 -24.63 -0.80 -0.45
N LEU A 449 -25.81 -1.43 -0.51
CA LEU A 449 -26.60 -1.77 0.68
C LEU A 449 -25.94 -2.87 1.53
N HIS A 450 -24.95 -3.60 1.02
CA HIS A 450 -24.10 -4.44 1.85
C HIS A 450 -23.51 -3.68 3.04
N PHE A 451 -23.27 -2.37 2.88
CA PHE A 451 -22.69 -1.49 3.90
C PHE A 451 -23.72 -0.69 4.69
N GLU A 452 -25.02 -0.97 4.53
CA GLU A 452 -26.04 -0.41 5.40
C GLU A 452 -25.83 -0.90 6.86
N PRO A 453 -26.03 -0.02 7.87
CA PRO A 453 -25.80 -0.37 9.28
C PRO A 453 -26.49 -1.65 9.75
N ALA A 454 -27.69 -1.92 9.23
CA ALA A 454 -28.45 -3.14 9.51
C ALA A 454 -27.73 -4.41 9.00
N ASN A 455 -27.16 -4.34 7.79
CA ASN A 455 -26.52 -5.47 7.10
C ASN A 455 -25.09 -5.75 7.62
N ILE A 456 -24.41 -4.73 8.14
CA ILE A 456 -23.06 -4.89 8.71
C ILE A 456 -23.09 -5.46 10.13
N LYS A 457 -24.15 -5.22 10.89
CA LYS A 457 -24.21 -5.52 12.34
C LYS A 457 -23.86 -6.97 12.71
N GLY A 458 -24.07 -7.91 11.81
CA GLY A 458 -23.74 -9.33 12.03
C GLY A 458 -22.37 -9.76 11.45
N ARG A 459 -21.64 -8.90 10.77
CA ARG A 459 -20.38 -9.25 10.10
C ARG A 459 -19.17 -8.97 10.98
N SER A 460 -18.15 -9.81 10.85
CA SER A 460 -16.86 -9.57 11.52
C SER A 460 -16.25 -8.24 11.04
N PRO A 461 -15.69 -7.40 11.95
CA PRO A 461 -14.94 -6.21 11.53
C PRO A 461 -13.76 -6.52 10.61
N MET A 462 -13.28 -7.76 10.61
CA MET A 462 -12.20 -8.21 9.73
C MET A 462 -12.67 -8.66 8.35
N ALA A 463 -13.99 -8.62 8.08
CA ALA A 463 -14.55 -8.95 6.77
C ALA A 463 -14.25 -7.87 5.72
N PHE A 464 -14.13 -6.60 6.15
CA PHE A 464 -13.85 -5.46 5.30
C PHE A 464 -12.63 -4.70 5.78
N ILE A 465 -11.48 -4.90 5.09
CA ILE A 465 -10.16 -4.43 5.53
C ILE A 465 -9.37 -3.68 4.44
N PRO A 466 -9.98 -2.77 3.65
CA PRO A 466 -9.27 -2.11 2.55
C PRO A 466 -8.14 -1.19 3.04
N PHE A 467 -8.19 -0.77 4.30
CA PHE A 467 -7.18 0.04 4.98
C PHE A 467 -6.32 -0.79 5.94
N SER A 468 -6.25 -2.12 5.75
CA SER A 468 -5.67 -3.05 6.72
C SER A 468 -6.39 -2.99 8.08
N VAL A 469 -5.84 -3.64 9.10
CA VAL A 469 -6.47 -3.76 10.41
C VAL A 469 -5.40 -4.00 11.49
N GLY A 470 -5.77 -3.76 12.74
CA GLY A 470 -4.88 -3.92 13.89
C GLY A 470 -3.91 -2.74 14.08
N PRO A 471 -2.84 -2.91 14.90
CA PRO A 471 -1.91 -1.81 15.20
C PRO A 471 -1.27 -1.18 13.96
N ARG A 472 -1.04 -1.95 12.91
CA ARG A 472 -0.45 -1.52 11.64
C ARG A 472 -1.50 -1.20 10.56
N ASN A 473 -2.70 -0.79 10.94
CA ASN A 473 -3.69 -0.27 10.00
C ASN A 473 -3.22 1.05 9.37
N CYS A 474 -3.90 1.48 8.32
CA CYS A 474 -3.62 2.75 7.65
C CYS A 474 -3.81 3.93 8.63
N ILE A 475 -2.75 4.71 8.85
CA ILE A 475 -2.79 5.92 9.69
C ILE A 475 -3.60 7.04 9.04
N ARG A 476 -3.76 7.02 7.71
CA ARG A 476 -4.38 8.04 6.87
C ARG A 476 -5.77 7.66 6.38
N GLN A 477 -6.44 6.68 6.99
CA GLN A 477 -7.76 6.22 6.53
C GLN A 477 -8.77 7.36 6.45
N THR A 478 -8.85 8.20 7.50
CA THR A 478 -9.76 9.35 7.54
C THR A 478 -9.44 10.37 6.44
N PHE A 479 -8.16 10.68 6.23
CA PHE A 479 -7.71 11.56 5.14
C PHE A 479 -8.17 11.04 3.78
N ALA A 480 -7.86 9.78 3.45
CA ALA A 480 -8.20 9.19 2.16
C ALA A 480 -9.72 9.15 1.91
N MET A 481 -10.51 8.77 2.93
CA MET A 481 -11.96 8.74 2.82
C MET A 481 -12.55 10.15 2.64
N SER A 482 -11.99 11.16 3.32
CA SER A 482 -12.43 12.55 3.17
C SER A 482 -12.10 13.09 1.78
N GLU A 483 -10.89 12.85 1.28
CA GLU A 483 -10.49 13.22 -0.07
C GLU A 483 -11.38 12.58 -1.12
N MET A 484 -11.60 11.26 -1.03
CA MET A 484 -12.48 10.54 -1.97
C MET A 484 -13.91 11.12 -1.97
N LYS A 485 -14.49 11.40 -0.81
CA LYS A 485 -15.83 11.96 -0.71
C LYS A 485 -15.93 13.34 -1.37
N VAL A 486 -14.98 14.23 -1.09
CA VAL A 486 -14.97 15.59 -1.68
C VAL A 486 -14.83 15.53 -3.20
N VAL A 487 -13.85 14.77 -3.69
CA VAL A 487 -13.60 14.64 -5.13
C VAL A 487 -14.80 14.07 -5.86
N LEU A 488 -15.40 13.00 -5.33
CA LEU A 488 -16.56 12.35 -5.94
C LEU A 488 -17.81 13.24 -5.91
N ALA A 489 -18.08 13.90 -4.79
CA ALA A 489 -19.21 14.81 -4.68
C ALA A 489 -19.11 15.95 -5.69
N LEU A 490 -17.94 16.60 -5.80
CA LEU A 490 -17.71 17.67 -6.79
C LEU A 490 -17.76 17.16 -8.23
N THR A 491 -17.29 15.93 -8.48
CA THR A 491 -17.37 15.31 -9.81
C THR A 491 -18.81 15.03 -10.20
N LEU A 492 -19.62 14.46 -9.31
CA LEU A 492 -21.03 14.13 -9.53
C LEU A 492 -21.90 15.35 -9.80
N LEU A 493 -21.57 16.50 -9.21
CA LEU A 493 -22.28 17.77 -9.47
C LEU A 493 -22.03 18.32 -10.89
N ARG A 494 -20.90 17.99 -11.50
CA ARG A 494 -20.45 18.64 -12.75
C ARG A 494 -20.49 17.72 -13.96
N PHE A 495 -20.34 16.41 -13.71
CA PHE A 495 -20.15 15.44 -14.78
C PHE A 495 -21.07 14.23 -14.61
N ARG A 496 -21.43 13.66 -15.75
CA ARG A 496 -21.91 12.29 -15.86
C ARG A 496 -20.78 11.43 -16.34
N VAL A 497 -20.52 10.33 -15.63
CA VAL A 497 -19.49 9.35 -15.96
C VAL A 497 -20.15 8.16 -16.64
N LEU A 498 -19.64 7.75 -17.78
CA LEU A 498 -20.16 6.64 -18.56
C LEU A 498 -19.07 5.60 -18.80
N PRO A 499 -19.42 4.31 -18.89
CA PRO A 499 -18.46 3.27 -19.15
C PRO A 499 -17.88 3.37 -20.56
N ASP A 500 -16.68 2.84 -20.73
CA ASP A 500 -16.12 2.56 -22.04
C ASP A 500 -16.70 1.27 -22.63
N GLU A 501 -16.46 1.03 -23.92
CA GLU A 501 -16.90 -0.19 -24.61
C GLU A 501 -16.07 -1.42 -24.15
N GLU A 502 -14.79 -1.22 -23.81
CA GLU A 502 -13.92 -2.26 -23.34
C GLU A 502 -13.86 -2.34 -21.81
N GLU A 503 -14.01 -3.56 -21.28
CA GLU A 503 -13.79 -3.81 -19.85
C GLU A 503 -12.32 -3.66 -19.48
N PRO A 504 -11.99 -2.86 -18.45
CA PRO A 504 -10.61 -2.64 -18.05
C PRO A 504 -9.99 -3.91 -17.47
N ARG A 505 -8.84 -4.31 -18.00
CA ARG A 505 -8.10 -5.45 -17.47
C ARG A 505 -7.40 -5.06 -16.17
N ARG A 506 -7.76 -5.75 -15.09
CA ARG A 506 -7.21 -5.49 -13.77
C ARG A 506 -5.76 -5.98 -13.66
N LYS A 507 -4.89 -5.13 -13.15
CA LYS A 507 -3.47 -5.41 -12.96
C LYS A 507 -3.10 -5.31 -11.48
N PRO A 508 -3.10 -6.42 -10.73
CA PRO A 508 -2.66 -6.44 -9.34
C PRO A 508 -1.14 -6.39 -9.27
N VAL A 509 -0.61 -5.20 -9.24
CA VAL A 509 0.78 -4.93 -8.90
C VAL A 509 0.88 -4.61 -7.41
N LEU A 510 1.75 -3.70 -6.97
CA LEU A 510 1.74 -3.24 -5.58
C LEU A 510 0.40 -2.60 -5.19
N ILE A 511 -0.21 -1.93 -6.15
CA ILE A 511 -1.53 -1.30 -6.06
C ILE A 511 -2.35 -1.80 -7.26
N LEU A 512 -3.65 -1.98 -7.05
CA LEU A 512 -4.56 -2.41 -8.11
C LEU A 512 -4.69 -1.30 -9.17
N ARG A 513 -4.21 -1.57 -10.35
CA ARG A 513 -4.29 -0.71 -11.53
C ARG A 513 -5.01 -1.40 -12.68
N THR A 514 -5.09 -0.72 -13.81
CA THR A 514 -5.53 -1.27 -15.08
C THR A 514 -4.35 -1.45 -16.04
N GLU A 515 -4.46 -2.39 -16.94
CA GLU A 515 -3.55 -2.52 -18.06
C GLU A 515 -4.02 -1.57 -19.17
N GLY A 516 -3.17 -0.64 -19.59
CA GLY A 516 -3.50 0.31 -20.66
C GLY A 516 -4.27 1.56 -20.23
N GLY A 517 -4.41 1.84 -18.90
CA GLY A 517 -5.18 2.98 -18.39
C GLY A 517 -6.63 2.62 -18.03
N LEU A 518 -7.31 3.53 -17.35
CA LEU A 518 -8.75 3.42 -17.04
C LEU A 518 -9.53 4.45 -17.84
N TRP A 519 -9.96 4.05 -19.00
CA TRP A 519 -10.67 4.90 -19.95
C TRP A 519 -12.15 4.93 -19.62
N LEU A 520 -12.68 6.13 -19.40
CA LEU A 520 -14.11 6.37 -19.19
C LEU A 520 -14.55 7.56 -20.03
N ARG A 521 -15.85 7.58 -20.36
CA ARG A 521 -16.43 8.70 -21.09
C ARG A 521 -17.05 9.68 -20.12
N MET A 522 -16.73 10.96 -20.29
CA MET A 522 -17.19 12.05 -19.43
C MET A 522 -18.10 13.00 -20.21
N GLU A 523 -19.26 13.33 -19.60
CA GLU A 523 -20.21 14.30 -20.14
C GLU A 523 -20.42 15.43 -19.13
N LEU A 524 -20.48 16.68 -19.63
CA LEU A 524 -20.84 17.83 -18.80
C LEU A 524 -22.35 17.83 -18.54
N LEU A 525 -22.73 18.04 -17.29
CA LEU A 525 -24.14 18.28 -16.94
C LEU A 525 -24.55 19.70 -17.38
N SER A 526 -25.78 19.84 -17.90
CA SER A 526 -26.33 21.14 -18.22
C SER A 526 -26.58 21.96 -16.96
N THR A 527 -26.61 23.30 -17.11
CA THR A 527 -26.81 24.23 -15.98
C THR A 527 -28.12 24.02 -15.24
N GLU A 528 -29.10 23.41 -15.90
CA GLU A 528 -30.39 23.03 -15.29
C GLU A 528 -30.33 21.74 -14.45
N GLN A 529 -29.27 20.95 -14.62
CA GLN A 529 -29.01 19.69 -13.90
C GLN A 529 -27.98 19.83 -12.76
N GLN A 530 -27.36 20.99 -12.64
CA GLN A 530 -26.38 21.34 -11.58
C GLN A 530 -27.08 22.02 -10.39
#